data_f7d3bafb8cf89e7744748510b4441fc0
#
_entry.id   f7d3bafb8cf89e7744748510b4441fc0
#
_cell.length_a   1.000
_cell.length_b   1.000
_cell.length_c   1.000
_cell.angle_alpha   90.00
_cell.angle_beta   90.00
_cell.angle_gamma   90.00
#
_symmetry.space_group_name_H-M   'P 1'
#
loop_
_entity.id
_entity.type
_entity.pdbx_description
1 polymer ?
#
loop_
_entity_poly.entity_id
_entity_poly.type
_entity_poly.pdbx_seq_one_letter_code
_entity_poly.pdbx_strand_id
1 'polypeptide(L)'
;MSMNDPVGDLLTRIRNAQMRNKSKCTSPNSRLRESVLEVLKNEGYIRGYAVVEKDGRSELEIELKYFDGEPVIREIARVSKPGRRVYTSVRNMPRINNGLGVTIVSTPKGVMADHDARDANVGGEILCTVF
;
A
#
# COMPACT_ATOMS: atom_id res chain seq x y z
N MET A 1 11.47 14.68 6.31
CA MET A 1 10.54 13.87 5.53
C MET A 1 9.50 14.76 4.86
N SER A 2 9.16 14.44 3.65
CA SER A 2 8.17 15.21 2.90
C SER A 2 6.75 14.94 3.40
N MET A 3 6.05 15.98 3.83
CA MET A 3 4.64 15.89 4.18
C MET A 3 3.75 15.71 2.94
N ASN A 4 4.35 15.80 1.76
CA ASN A 4 3.64 15.77 0.49
C ASN A 4 3.54 14.37 -0.11
N ASP A 5 4.00 13.34 0.60
CA ASP A 5 3.93 11.96 0.12
C ASP A 5 3.29 11.05 1.17
N PRO A 6 1.95 11.07 1.27
CA PRO A 6 1.24 10.22 2.24
C PRO A 6 1.49 8.73 2.04
N VAL A 7 1.58 8.28 0.79
CA VAL A 7 1.82 6.86 0.51
C VAL A 7 3.22 6.48 0.94
N GLY A 8 4.23 7.28 0.59
CA GLY A 8 5.61 7.00 1.01
C GLY A 8 5.76 6.95 2.51
N ASP A 9 5.13 7.87 3.23
CA ASP A 9 5.14 7.87 4.69
C ASP A 9 4.50 6.61 5.25
N LEU A 10 3.34 6.20 4.71
CA LEU A 10 2.65 5.00 5.14
C LEU A 10 3.55 3.76 4.98
N LEU A 11 4.17 3.59 3.80
CA LEU A 11 5.03 2.45 3.54
C LEU A 11 6.23 2.42 4.48
N THR A 12 6.79 3.57 4.77
CA THR A 12 7.92 3.69 5.71
C THR A 12 7.52 3.27 7.12
N ARG A 13 6.33 3.68 7.57
CA ARG A 13 5.83 3.29 8.89
C ARG A 13 5.63 1.78 9.01
N ILE A 14 5.06 1.17 7.96
CA ILE A 14 4.87 -0.28 7.92
C ILE A 14 6.23 -0.99 7.94
N ARG A 15 7.15 -0.55 7.11
CA ARG A 15 8.49 -1.15 7.01
C ARG A 15 9.24 -1.08 8.34
N ASN A 16 9.23 0.09 8.97
CA ASN A 16 9.93 0.27 10.24
C ASN A 16 9.33 -0.57 11.36
N ALA A 17 8.00 -0.69 11.41
CA ALA A 17 7.33 -1.51 12.40
C ALA A 17 7.67 -2.99 12.23
N GLN A 18 7.75 -3.45 10.99
CA GLN A 18 8.13 -4.84 10.71
C GLN A 18 9.57 -5.14 11.10
N MET A 19 10.48 -4.20 10.89
CA MET A 19 11.87 -4.35 11.30
C MET A 19 12.00 -4.52 12.80
N ARG A 20 11.07 -3.98 13.57
CA ARG A 20 11.04 -4.08 15.04
C ARG A 20 10.10 -5.16 15.53
N ASN A 21 9.58 -6.00 14.65
CA ASN A 21 8.65 -7.09 14.96
C ASN A 21 7.42 -6.62 15.74
N LYS A 22 6.92 -5.44 15.44
CA LYS A 22 5.71 -4.92 16.08
C LYS A 22 4.48 -5.55 15.44
N SER A 23 3.46 -5.80 16.27
CA SER A 23 2.19 -6.35 15.76
C SER A 23 1.33 -5.30 15.09
N LYS A 24 1.51 -4.03 15.46
CA LYS A 24 0.71 -2.91 14.94
C LYS A 24 1.57 -1.70 14.67
N CYS A 25 1.08 -0.85 13.78
CA CYS A 25 1.63 0.50 13.62
C CYS A 25 0.49 1.47 13.36
N THR A 26 0.78 2.77 13.48
CA THR A 26 -0.23 3.81 13.30
C THR A 26 0.20 4.79 12.23
N SER A 27 -0.76 5.47 11.66
CA SER A 27 -0.55 6.48 10.62
C SER A 27 -1.67 7.50 10.70
N PRO A 28 -1.40 8.77 10.35
CA PRO A 28 -2.50 9.70 10.14
C PRO A 28 -3.46 9.17 9.09
N ASN A 29 -4.74 9.47 9.25
CA ASN A 29 -5.75 9.01 8.30
C ASN A 29 -5.79 9.90 7.05
N SER A 30 -6.02 9.27 5.90
CA SER A 30 -6.42 9.94 4.68
C SER A 30 -7.08 8.91 3.77
N ARG A 31 -7.87 9.37 2.81
CA ARG A 31 -8.53 8.45 1.86
C ARG A 31 -7.53 7.61 1.10
N LEU A 32 -6.44 8.23 0.66
CA LEU A 32 -5.44 7.53 -0.13
C LEU A 32 -4.76 6.44 0.71
N ARG A 33 -4.42 6.75 1.96
CA ARG A 33 -3.82 5.75 2.86
C ARG A 33 -4.77 4.60 3.12
N GLU A 34 -6.06 4.89 3.38
CA GLU A 34 -7.05 3.84 3.57
C GLU A 34 -7.19 2.96 2.33
N SER A 35 -7.20 3.57 1.16
CA SER A 35 -7.34 2.82 -0.10
C SER A 35 -6.17 1.87 -0.31
N VAL A 36 -4.95 2.31 -0.01
CA VAL A 36 -3.77 1.46 -0.11
C VAL A 36 -3.86 0.31 0.90
N LEU A 37 -4.27 0.60 2.13
CA LEU A 37 -4.42 -0.42 3.16
C LEU A 37 -5.49 -1.45 2.80
N GLU A 38 -6.58 -1.01 2.18
CA GLU A 38 -7.63 -1.93 1.74
C GLU A 38 -7.09 -2.92 0.72
N VAL A 39 -6.28 -2.47 -0.23
CA VAL A 39 -5.65 -3.36 -1.21
C VAL A 39 -4.70 -4.32 -0.51
N LEU A 40 -3.85 -3.83 0.40
CA LEU A 40 -2.91 -4.69 1.13
C LEU A 40 -3.65 -5.76 1.93
N LYS A 41 -4.76 -5.40 2.56
CA LYS A 41 -5.59 -6.34 3.31
C LYS A 41 -6.19 -7.40 2.40
N ASN A 42 -6.80 -6.98 1.31
CA ASN A 42 -7.46 -7.91 0.37
C ASN A 42 -6.47 -8.84 -0.31
N GLU A 43 -5.23 -8.40 -0.50
CA GLU A 43 -4.19 -9.23 -1.10
C GLU A 43 -3.45 -10.08 -0.05
N GLY A 44 -3.83 -9.97 1.21
CA GLY A 44 -3.30 -10.82 2.26
C GLY A 44 -1.96 -10.38 2.84
N TYR A 45 -1.56 -9.13 2.65
CA TYR A 45 -0.28 -8.62 3.14
C TYR A 45 -0.34 -8.06 4.55
N ILE A 46 -1.52 -7.63 5.00
CA ILE A 46 -1.74 -7.20 6.38
C ILE A 46 -2.98 -7.90 6.92
N ARG A 47 -3.11 -7.97 8.25
CA ARG A 47 -4.27 -8.59 8.87
C ARG A 47 -5.50 -7.72 8.74
N GLY A 48 -5.31 -6.41 8.87
CA GLY A 48 -6.40 -5.47 8.76
C GLY A 48 -5.97 -4.09 9.24
N TYR A 49 -6.94 -3.19 9.28
CA TYR A 49 -6.72 -1.85 9.79
C TYR A 49 -8.04 -1.32 10.35
N ALA A 50 -7.93 -0.32 11.22
CA ALA A 50 -9.10 0.34 11.80
C ALA A 50 -8.86 1.84 11.83
N VAL A 51 -9.94 2.60 11.70
CA VAL A 51 -9.91 4.04 11.88
C VAL A 51 -10.25 4.32 13.34
N VAL A 52 -9.35 5.01 14.05
CA VAL A 52 -9.54 5.35 15.46
C VAL A 52 -9.47 6.86 15.64
N GLU A 53 -10.24 7.36 16.58
CA GLU A 53 -10.19 8.75 16.97
C GLU A 53 -9.27 8.90 18.18
N LYS A 54 -8.30 9.83 18.08
CA LYS A 54 -7.38 10.07 19.15
C LYS A 54 -7.09 11.56 19.23
N ASP A 55 -7.41 12.17 20.38
CA ASP A 55 -7.20 13.59 20.61
C ASP A 55 -7.85 14.47 19.52
N GLY A 56 -9.07 14.08 19.11
CA GLY A 56 -9.82 14.80 18.08
C GLY A 56 -9.31 14.60 16.66
N ARG A 57 -8.36 13.69 16.46
CA ARG A 57 -7.82 13.38 15.14
C ARG A 57 -8.13 11.95 14.76
N SER A 58 -8.29 11.75 13.47
CA SER A 58 -8.52 10.42 12.91
C SER A 58 -7.16 9.79 12.59
N GLU A 59 -6.93 8.58 13.10
CA GLU A 59 -5.72 7.83 12.84
C GLU A 59 -6.07 6.46 12.32
N LEU A 60 -5.14 5.87 11.58
CA LEU A 60 -5.23 4.49 11.13
C LEU A 60 -4.37 3.63 12.04
N GLU A 61 -4.96 2.54 12.55
CA GLU A 61 -4.26 1.52 13.29
C GLU A 61 -4.15 0.30 12.39
N ILE A 62 -2.93 -0.11 12.07
CA ILE A 62 -2.65 -1.14 11.08
C ILE A 62 -2.15 -2.39 11.79
N GLU A 63 -2.81 -3.51 11.57
CA GLU A 63 -2.39 -4.79 12.12
C GLU A 63 -1.52 -5.52 11.11
N LEU A 64 -0.25 -5.70 11.47
CA LEU A 64 0.74 -6.32 10.61
C LEU A 64 0.59 -7.84 10.64
N LYS A 65 1.11 -8.49 9.62
CA LYS A 65 0.95 -9.93 9.44
C LYS A 65 2.32 -10.60 9.36
N TYR A 66 2.48 -11.66 10.13
CA TYR A 66 3.71 -12.46 10.17
C TYR A 66 3.35 -13.91 9.91
N PHE A 67 4.27 -14.64 9.33
CA PHE A 67 4.16 -16.06 9.15
C PHE A 67 5.49 -16.68 9.55
N ASP A 68 5.44 -17.62 10.50
CA ASP A 68 6.62 -18.34 10.99
C ASP A 68 7.72 -17.38 11.44
N GLY A 69 7.33 -16.30 12.14
CA GLY A 69 8.25 -15.31 12.68
C GLY A 69 8.75 -14.28 11.68
N GLU A 70 8.36 -14.37 10.41
CA GLU A 70 8.80 -13.46 9.36
C GLU A 70 7.66 -12.58 8.87
N PRO A 71 7.93 -11.30 8.54
CA PRO A 71 6.88 -10.46 7.95
C PRO A 71 6.38 -11.05 6.64
N VAL A 72 5.07 -11.00 6.44
CA VAL A 72 4.47 -11.44 5.17
C VAL A 72 4.90 -10.51 4.04
N ILE A 73 5.00 -9.21 4.30
CA ILE A 73 5.55 -8.28 3.32
C ILE A 73 7.07 -8.41 3.35
N ARG A 74 7.65 -8.94 2.27
CA ARG A 74 9.10 -9.06 2.13
C ARG A 74 9.72 -7.80 1.57
N GLU A 75 9.05 -7.18 0.58
CA GLU A 75 9.47 -5.92 0.00
C GLU A 75 8.25 -5.05 -0.22
N ILE A 76 8.37 -3.77 0.07
CA ILE A 76 7.36 -2.78 -0.23
C ILE A 76 8.09 -1.51 -0.65
N ALA A 77 7.79 -1.06 -1.87
CA ALA A 77 8.54 0.04 -2.47
C ALA A 77 7.62 1.06 -3.12
N ARG A 78 7.89 2.33 -2.85
CA ARG A 78 7.23 3.45 -3.49
C ARG A 78 7.72 3.56 -4.93
N VAL A 79 6.79 3.72 -5.89
CA VAL A 79 7.16 3.89 -7.30
C VAL A 79 6.92 5.33 -7.72
N SER A 80 5.66 5.78 -7.77
CA SER A 80 5.34 7.15 -8.11
C SER A 80 5.58 8.06 -6.92
N LYS A 81 6.25 9.19 -7.13
CA LYS A 81 6.58 10.14 -6.06
C LYS A 81 6.14 11.53 -6.48
N PRO A 82 5.95 12.47 -5.52
CA PRO A 82 5.53 13.82 -5.88
C PRO A 82 6.43 14.49 -6.92
N GLY A 83 7.74 14.26 -6.86
CA GLY A 83 8.67 14.83 -7.82
C GLY A 83 8.84 14.03 -9.10
N ARG A 84 8.26 12.85 -9.17
CA ARG A 84 8.42 11.96 -10.33
C ARG A 84 7.25 10.97 -10.39
N ARG A 85 6.17 11.40 -11.04
CA ARG A 85 4.99 10.56 -11.20
C ARG A 85 5.23 9.49 -12.25
N VAL A 86 4.72 8.28 -12.00
CA VAL A 86 4.87 7.12 -12.89
C VAL A 86 3.49 6.59 -13.23
N TYR A 87 3.18 6.53 -14.51
CA TYR A 87 1.88 6.07 -15.00
C TYR A 87 2.07 4.86 -15.92
N THR A 88 1.02 4.06 -16.04
CA THR A 88 1.03 2.91 -16.93
C THR A 88 -0.32 2.77 -17.61
N SER A 89 -0.29 2.26 -18.86
CA SER A 89 -1.49 1.79 -19.52
C SER A 89 -1.80 0.39 -19.01
N VAL A 90 -3.02 -0.09 -19.26
CA VAL A 90 -3.39 -1.45 -18.88
C VAL A 90 -2.50 -2.48 -19.60
N ARG A 91 -2.12 -2.19 -20.84
CA ARG A 91 -1.29 -3.09 -21.65
C ARG A 91 0.12 -3.23 -21.05
N ASN A 92 0.68 -2.14 -20.53
CA ASN A 92 2.05 -2.13 -20.01
C ASN A 92 2.13 -2.29 -18.49
N MET A 93 1.03 -2.68 -17.87
CA MET A 93 0.97 -2.88 -16.42
C MET A 93 2.01 -3.92 -15.98
N PRO A 94 2.95 -3.56 -15.08
CA PRO A 94 4.00 -4.49 -14.67
C PRO A 94 3.46 -5.65 -13.84
N ARG A 95 4.15 -6.77 -13.90
CA ARG A 95 3.89 -7.91 -13.03
C ARG A 95 5.11 -8.08 -12.13
N ILE A 96 4.89 -8.26 -10.85
CA ILE A 96 5.94 -8.38 -9.86
C ILE A 96 6.18 -9.84 -9.54
N ASN A 97 7.43 -10.29 -9.65
CA ASN A 97 7.85 -11.67 -9.36
C ASN A 97 6.93 -12.70 -10.01
N ASN A 98 6.73 -12.56 -11.33
CA ASN A 98 5.90 -13.46 -12.14
C ASN A 98 4.47 -13.58 -11.62
N GLY A 99 3.93 -12.48 -11.11
CA GLY A 99 2.56 -12.45 -10.61
C GLY A 99 2.40 -12.85 -9.16
N LEU A 100 3.49 -13.14 -8.45
CA LEU A 100 3.44 -13.45 -7.02
C LEU A 100 3.35 -12.19 -6.16
N GLY A 101 3.87 -11.07 -6.67
CA GLY A 101 3.72 -9.78 -6.00
C GLY A 101 2.57 -8.98 -6.58
N VAL A 102 2.36 -7.78 -6.04
CA VAL A 102 1.25 -6.90 -6.41
C VAL A 102 1.76 -5.50 -6.68
N THR A 103 1.25 -4.88 -7.73
CA THR A 103 1.42 -3.46 -7.99
C THR A 103 0.12 -2.78 -7.59
N ILE A 104 0.20 -1.73 -6.76
CA ILE A 104 -0.98 -0.97 -6.34
C ILE A 104 -1.08 0.26 -7.24
N VAL A 105 -2.21 0.41 -7.92
CA VAL A 105 -2.42 1.40 -8.97
C VAL A 105 -3.60 2.28 -8.62
N SER A 106 -3.44 3.60 -8.80
CA SER A 106 -4.54 4.54 -8.69
C SER A 106 -5.14 4.74 -10.07
N THR A 107 -6.39 4.30 -10.26
CA THR A 107 -7.08 4.33 -11.55
C THR A 107 -8.30 5.24 -11.46
N PRO A 108 -8.90 5.59 -12.62
CA PRO A 108 -10.16 6.34 -12.60
C PRO A 108 -11.30 5.61 -11.86
N LYS A 109 -11.17 4.30 -11.66
CA LYS A 109 -12.17 3.49 -10.93
C LYS A 109 -11.77 3.23 -9.49
N GLY A 110 -10.68 3.85 -9.01
CA GLY A 110 -10.22 3.72 -7.65
C GLY A 110 -8.83 3.13 -7.55
N VAL A 111 -8.34 3.01 -6.32
CA VAL A 111 -7.06 2.38 -6.03
C VAL A 111 -7.28 0.87 -6.00
N MET A 112 -6.47 0.12 -6.72
CA MET A 112 -6.65 -1.32 -6.83
C MET A 112 -5.35 -2.03 -7.14
N ALA A 113 -5.36 -3.36 -6.99
CA ALA A 113 -4.23 -4.19 -7.38
C ALA A 113 -4.15 -4.26 -8.92
N ASP A 114 -2.97 -4.56 -9.42
CA ASP A 114 -2.74 -4.64 -10.87
C ASP A 114 -3.66 -5.66 -11.56
N HIS A 115 -3.89 -6.83 -10.94
CA HIS A 115 -4.77 -7.83 -11.56
C HIS A 115 -6.21 -7.32 -11.66
N ASP A 116 -6.68 -6.55 -10.67
CA ASP A 116 -8.02 -5.95 -10.71
C ASP A 116 -8.08 -4.86 -11.79
N ALA A 117 -7.02 -4.08 -11.95
CA ALA A 117 -6.96 -3.05 -12.98
C ALA A 117 -6.97 -3.67 -14.36
N ARG A 118 -6.29 -4.80 -14.56
CA ARG A 118 -6.33 -5.53 -15.83
C ARG A 118 -7.74 -6.03 -16.12
N ASP A 119 -8.41 -6.60 -15.12
CA ASP A 119 -9.78 -7.10 -15.27
C ASP A 119 -10.75 -5.96 -15.60
N ALA A 120 -10.54 -4.79 -15.01
CA ALA A 120 -11.36 -3.62 -15.28
C ALA A 120 -10.94 -2.87 -16.55
N ASN A 121 -9.85 -3.29 -17.18
CA ASN A 121 -9.29 -2.69 -18.40
C ASN A 121 -8.96 -1.21 -18.21
N VAL A 122 -8.30 -0.88 -17.09
CA VAL A 122 -7.89 0.50 -16.80
C VAL A 122 -6.42 0.55 -16.42
N GLY A 123 -5.76 1.64 -16.80
CA GLY A 123 -4.43 1.96 -16.34
C GLY A 123 -4.49 3.10 -15.33
N GLY A 124 -3.34 3.57 -14.88
CA GLY A 124 -3.29 4.66 -13.93
C GLY A 124 -1.89 4.91 -13.39
N GLU A 125 -1.86 5.56 -12.24
CA GLU A 125 -0.61 5.89 -11.55
C GLU A 125 -0.16 4.70 -10.71
N ILE A 126 1.09 4.26 -10.90
CA ILE A 126 1.66 3.18 -10.10
C ILE A 126 2.11 3.76 -8.76
N LEU A 127 1.38 3.45 -7.69
CA LEU A 127 1.69 3.97 -6.37
C LEU A 127 2.87 3.25 -5.73
N CYS A 128 2.81 1.94 -5.69
CA CYS A 128 3.85 1.13 -5.05
C CYS A 128 3.79 -0.31 -5.52
N THR A 129 4.83 -1.06 -5.17
CA THR A 129 4.88 -2.50 -5.42
C THR A 129 5.09 -3.21 -4.09
N VAL A 130 4.53 -4.40 -3.97
CA VAL A 130 4.58 -5.22 -2.75
C VAL A 130 4.88 -6.67 -3.12
N PHE A 131 5.78 -7.25 -2.36
CA PHE A 131 6.09 -8.68 -2.52
C PHE A 131 6.30 -9.32 -1.17
#